data_4eda4c32087b8561c08b1864126028e6
#
_entry.id   4eda4c32087b8561c08b1864126028e6
#
_cell.length_a   1.000
_cell.length_b   1.000
_cell.length_c   1.000
_cell.angle_alpha   90.00
_cell.angle_beta   90.00
_cell.angle_gamma   90.00
#
_symmetry.space_group_name_H-M   'P 1'
#
loop_
_entity.id
_entity.type
_entity.pdbx_description
1 polymer ?
#
loop_
_entity_poly.entity_id
_entity_poly.type
_entity_poly.pdbx_seq_one_letter_code
_entity_poly.pdbx_strand_id
1 'polypeptide(L)'
;AVNIYVQMVSREHDLFLTDEKFVGLTNGCVCGELGEDLIVEIEKLAKAKKYDYLVIESSGISDPGPIAQSLDFVSPDGSVDLPKVAHLDTLVTVVDAYNFFKNLGTDEDVYDRGFTENREDNRPIVNLLIDQIEFSNVIILNKMDLVEEETLMNIEAFVAKLNPSAKIIPASFSHVELTEILNTNLFDFEKIQDMDAWVKLLDEQEKEEHHHHHHDHDHECGANCTHEHHDHLEEKYGMTSFVYRQKVPFHAERFLTYLNDDFPATIYRSKGLFWLANRPDEAIFLSQAGGSIRIDPAGAWWCSMPYDERIQFAAYQFNQKTIDAKWSKEWGDR
;
A
#
# COMPACT_ATOMS: atom_id res chain seq x y z
N ALA A 1 -13.19 -23.32 0.08
CA ALA A 1 -12.42 -22.85 1.26
C ALA A 1 -13.29 -22.01 2.20
N VAL A 2 -14.13 -21.11 1.67
CA VAL A 2 -15.00 -20.20 2.45
C VAL A 2 -15.93 -20.94 3.44
N ASN A 3 -16.48 -22.08 3.05
CA ASN A 3 -17.40 -22.85 3.92
C ASN A 3 -16.72 -23.47 5.16
N ILE A 4 -15.41 -23.73 5.12
CA ILE A 4 -14.68 -24.29 6.27
C ILE A 4 -14.43 -23.19 7.30
N TYR A 5 -14.10 -21.98 6.85
CA TYR A 5 -13.82 -20.84 7.72
C TYR A 5 -15.08 -20.40 8.49
N VAL A 6 -16.20 -20.22 7.79
CA VAL A 6 -17.49 -19.91 8.41
C VAL A 6 -17.93 -21.01 9.40
N GLN A 7 -17.67 -22.29 9.08
CA GLN A 7 -17.99 -23.38 10.00
C GLN A 7 -17.05 -23.46 11.22
N MET A 8 -15.80 -23.10 11.09
CA MET A 8 -14.86 -23.02 12.22
C MET A 8 -15.20 -21.87 13.15
N VAL A 9 -15.42 -20.66 12.59
CA VAL A 9 -15.80 -19.47 13.37
C VAL A 9 -17.13 -19.70 14.09
N SER A 10 -18.15 -20.27 13.43
CA SER A 10 -19.44 -20.58 14.07
C SER A 10 -19.37 -21.67 15.11
N ARG A 11 -18.37 -22.57 15.09
CA ARG A 11 -18.19 -23.62 16.11
C ARG A 11 -17.45 -23.16 17.35
N GLU A 12 -16.51 -22.24 17.23
CA GLU A 12 -15.73 -21.72 18.37
C GLU A 12 -16.46 -20.62 19.13
N HIS A 13 -17.46 -19.97 18.55
CA HIS A 13 -18.13 -18.79 19.08
C HIS A 13 -19.57 -19.03 19.57
N ASP A 14 -20.00 -20.25 19.72
CA ASP A 14 -21.35 -20.58 20.27
C ASP A 14 -21.61 -19.99 21.69
N LEU A 15 -20.61 -19.43 22.32
CA LEU A 15 -20.68 -18.80 23.64
C LEU A 15 -20.90 -17.28 23.65
N PHE A 16 -20.78 -16.58 22.48
CA PHE A 16 -20.83 -15.12 22.42
C PHE A 16 -21.77 -14.55 21.33
N LEU A 17 -22.49 -15.38 20.58
CA LEU A 17 -23.37 -14.97 19.48
C LEU A 17 -24.73 -14.47 20.00
N THR A 18 -24.77 -13.38 20.72
CA THR A 18 -26.08 -12.84 21.06
C THR A 18 -26.62 -11.83 20.04
N ASP A 19 -25.81 -11.14 19.24
CA ASP A 19 -26.31 -10.15 18.26
C ASP A 19 -25.42 -9.91 17.02
N GLU A 20 -24.36 -10.67 16.81
CA GLU A 20 -23.48 -10.52 15.64
C GLU A 20 -24.05 -11.29 14.43
N LYS A 21 -24.13 -10.62 13.30
CA LYS A 21 -24.54 -11.26 12.03
C LYS A 21 -23.33 -11.39 11.12
N PHE A 22 -22.97 -12.65 10.82
CA PHE A 22 -22.00 -12.95 9.77
C PHE A 22 -22.68 -12.97 8.40
N VAL A 23 -22.12 -12.22 7.46
CA VAL A 23 -22.51 -12.23 6.05
C VAL A 23 -21.32 -12.75 5.25
N GLY A 24 -21.46 -13.97 4.72
CA GLY A 24 -20.45 -14.56 3.85
C GLY A 24 -20.73 -14.17 2.39
N LEU A 25 -19.81 -13.50 1.74
CA LEU A 25 -19.84 -13.26 0.30
C LEU A 25 -19.07 -14.40 -0.39
N THR A 26 -19.76 -15.16 -1.24
CA THR A 26 -19.28 -16.49 -1.69
C THR A 26 -18.58 -16.49 -3.03
N ASN A 27 -18.53 -15.38 -3.75
CA ASN A 27 -18.02 -15.36 -5.11
C ASN A 27 -16.70 -14.59 -5.21
N GLY A 28 -15.60 -15.31 -5.38
CA GLY A 28 -14.37 -14.89 -6.04
C GLY A 28 -13.63 -13.65 -5.51
N CYS A 29 -12.83 -13.09 -6.36
CA CYS A 29 -11.99 -11.92 -6.11
C CYS A 29 -12.83 -10.64 -5.95
N VAL A 30 -12.47 -9.77 -5.02
CA VAL A 30 -13.12 -8.46 -4.77
C VAL A 30 -13.00 -7.47 -5.96
N CYS A 31 -12.35 -7.88 -7.04
CA CYS A 31 -12.16 -7.08 -8.24
C CYS A 31 -13.30 -7.31 -9.24
N GLY A 32 -14.39 -6.57 -9.16
CA GLY A 32 -15.51 -6.65 -10.11
C GLY A 32 -16.87 -6.86 -9.45
N GLU A 33 -17.58 -7.95 -9.77
CA GLU A 33 -18.95 -8.23 -9.30
C GLU A 33 -19.09 -8.23 -7.76
N LEU A 34 -18.03 -8.56 -7.03
CA LEU A 34 -18.05 -8.58 -5.56
C LEU A 34 -18.09 -7.17 -4.96
N GLY A 35 -17.58 -6.17 -5.66
CA GLY A 35 -17.67 -4.77 -5.24
C GLY A 35 -19.12 -4.31 -5.16
N GLU A 36 -19.96 -4.70 -6.13
CA GLU A 36 -21.39 -4.35 -6.15
C GLU A 36 -22.14 -5.05 -5.03
N ASP A 37 -21.90 -6.34 -4.80
CA ASP A 37 -22.53 -7.10 -3.72
C ASP A 37 -22.15 -6.54 -2.34
N LEU A 38 -20.88 -6.16 -2.15
CA LEU A 38 -20.40 -5.53 -0.92
C LEU A 38 -21.09 -4.19 -0.67
N ILE A 39 -21.17 -3.32 -1.69
CA ILE A 39 -21.86 -2.04 -1.62
C ILE A 39 -23.32 -2.20 -1.18
N VAL A 40 -24.04 -3.13 -1.82
CA VAL A 40 -25.46 -3.43 -1.51
C VAL A 40 -25.62 -3.92 -0.08
N GLU A 41 -24.75 -4.82 0.40
CA GLU A 41 -24.88 -5.36 1.75
C GLU A 41 -24.49 -4.32 2.82
N ILE A 42 -23.47 -3.48 2.59
CA ILE A 42 -23.14 -2.37 3.49
C ILE A 42 -24.31 -1.38 3.60
N GLU A 43 -24.88 -0.99 2.46
CA GLU A 43 -26.03 -0.08 2.45
C GLU A 43 -27.22 -0.66 3.24
N LYS A 44 -27.50 -1.93 3.06
CA LYS A 44 -28.57 -2.65 3.77
C LYS A 44 -28.33 -2.71 5.28
N LEU A 45 -27.09 -3.01 5.71
CA LEU A 45 -26.70 -3.04 7.12
C LEU A 45 -26.79 -1.64 7.73
N ALA A 46 -26.32 -0.61 7.03
CA ALA A 46 -26.43 0.77 7.48
C ALA A 46 -27.89 1.24 7.62
N LYS A 47 -28.75 0.92 6.64
CA LYS A 47 -30.20 1.22 6.69
C LYS A 47 -30.92 0.52 7.84
N ALA A 48 -30.45 -0.64 8.25
CA ALA A 48 -31.03 -1.39 9.37
C ALA A 48 -30.82 -0.69 10.72
N LYS A 49 -29.81 0.19 10.86
CA LYS A 49 -29.47 0.97 12.08
C LYS A 49 -29.36 0.10 13.34
N LYS A 50 -28.85 -1.10 13.18
CA LYS A 50 -28.67 -2.06 14.28
C LYS A 50 -27.22 -2.14 14.78
N TYR A 51 -26.29 -1.70 13.95
CA TYR A 51 -24.87 -1.84 14.20
C TYR A 51 -24.21 -0.46 14.17
N ASP A 52 -23.33 -0.20 15.11
CA ASP A 52 -22.55 1.02 15.21
C ASP A 52 -21.23 0.91 14.47
N TYR A 53 -20.78 -0.33 14.23
CA TYR A 53 -19.49 -0.63 13.59
C TYR A 53 -19.61 -1.89 12.69
N LEU A 54 -18.91 -1.88 11.57
CA LEU A 54 -18.81 -3.00 10.64
C LEU A 54 -17.34 -3.40 10.49
N VAL A 55 -17.05 -4.68 10.70
CA VAL A 55 -15.74 -5.25 10.43
C VAL A 55 -15.82 -6.10 9.18
N ILE A 56 -14.97 -5.80 8.20
CA ILE A 56 -14.88 -6.54 6.94
C ILE A 56 -13.58 -7.33 6.94
N GLU A 57 -13.68 -8.67 6.99
CA GLU A 57 -12.52 -9.53 6.82
C GLU A 57 -12.42 -9.94 5.34
N SER A 58 -11.34 -9.58 4.70
CA SER A 58 -11.01 -10.02 3.35
C SER A 58 -10.09 -11.24 3.38
N SER A 59 -10.01 -11.97 2.28
CA SER A 59 -9.06 -13.08 2.16
C SER A 59 -7.61 -12.55 2.18
N GLY A 60 -6.67 -13.38 2.63
CA GLY A 60 -5.24 -13.01 2.69
C GLY A 60 -4.59 -12.70 1.33
N ILE A 61 -5.31 -12.89 0.24
CA ILE A 61 -4.89 -12.57 -1.14
C ILE A 61 -5.68 -11.41 -1.75
N SER A 62 -6.46 -10.70 -0.95
CA SER A 62 -7.24 -9.56 -1.42
C SER A 62 -6.37 -8.30 -1.54
N ASP A 63 -6.60 -7.56 -2.62
CA ASP A 63 -6.09 -6.21 -2.78
C ASP A 63 -6.96 -5.25 -1.94
N PRO A 64 -6.40 -4.48 -1.00
CA PRO A 64 -7.18 -3.57 -0.17
C PRO A 64 -7.70 -2.34 -0.93
N GLY A 65 -7.05 -1.94 -2.02
CA GLY A 65 -7.40 -0.75 -2.79
C GLY A 65 -8.84 -0.75 -3.31
N PRO A 66 -9.27 -1.77 -4.08
CA PRO A 66 -10.65 -1.88 -4.56
C PRO A 66 -11.69 -1.90 -3.44
N ILE A 67 -11.39 -2.52 -2.29
CA ILE A 67 -12.29 -2.52 -1.13
C ILE A 67 -12.47 -1.11 -0.59
N ALA A 68 -11.37 -0.38 -0.39
CA ALA A 68 -11.42 1.00 0.07
C ALA A 68 -12.18 1.91 -0.90
N GLN A 69 -11.95 1.77 -2.21
CA GLN A 69 -12.67 2.51 -3.25
C GLN A 69 -14.17 2.21 -3.27
N SER A 70 -14.57 0.96 -3.00
CA SER A 70 -15.99 0.60 -2.94
C SER A 70 -16.73 1.33 -1.83
N LEU A 71 -16.05 1.69 -0.73
CA LEU A 71 -16.65 2.44 0.38
C LEU A 71 -16.83 3.94 0.09
N ASP A 72 -16.15 4.47 -0.92
CA ASP A 72 -16.32 5.84 -1.40
C ASP A 72 -17.31 5.93 -2.59
N PHE A 73 -18.06 4.87 -2.84
CA PHE A 73 -18.95 4.75 -3.99
C PHE A 73 -20.21 5.62 -3.87
N VAL A 74 -20.47 6.40 -4.92
CA VAL A 74 -21.72 7.12 -5.13
C VAL A 74 -22.27 6.74 -6.50
N SER A 75 -23.51 6.23 -6.55
CA SER A 75 -24.13 5.87 -7.82
C SER A 75 -24.45 7.11 -8.67
N PRO A 76 -24.38 7.02 -10.00
CA PRO A 76 -24.64 8.16 -10.90
C PRO A 76 -26.03 8.78 -10.75
N ASP A 77 -27.01 7.98 -10.34
CA ASP A 77 -28.38 8.43 -10.08
C ASP A 77 -28.63 8.89 -8.63
N GLY A 78 -27.59 8.82 -7.77
CA GLY A 78 -27.66 9.19 -6.36
C GLY A 78 -28.50 8.25 -5.50
N SER A 79 -28.89 7.08 -6.00
CA SER A 79 -29.70 6.09 -5.25
C SER A 79 -28.90 5.42 -4.14
N VAL A 80 -27.58 5.24 -4.35
CA VAL A 80 -26.63 4.75 -3.38
C VAL A 80 -25.54 5.81 -3.15
N ASP A 81 -25.30 6.14 -1.89
CA ASP A 81 -24.31 7.12 -1.46
C ASP A 81 -23.71 6.59 -0.15
N LEU A 82 -22.70 5.74 -0.28
CA LEU A 82 -22.08 5.06 0.86
C LEU A 82 -21.42 6.04 1.82
N PRO A 83 -20.69 7.08 1.39
CA PRO A 83 -20.09 8.07 2.30
C PRO A 83 -21.07 8.74 3.26
N LYS A 84 -22.37 8.78 2.91
CA LYS A 84 -23.41 9.31 3.82
C LYS A 84 -23.85 8.36 4.92
N VAL A 85 -23.61 7.07 4.77
CA VAL A 85 -24.15 6.05 5.68
C VAL A 85 -23.06 5.24 6.39
N ALA A 86 -21.86 5.19 5.83
CA ALA A 86 -20.70 4.52 6.40
C ALA A 86 -19.42 5.23 5.96
N HIS A 87 -18.39 5.21 6.77
CA HIS A 87 -17.05 5.68 6.41
C HIS A 87 -16.02 4.63 6.83
N LEU A 88 -14.95 4.54 6.07
CA LEU A 88 -13.83 3.67 6.43
C LEU A 88 -13.03 4.31 7.56
N ASP A 89 -12.93 3.59 8.68
CA ASP A 89 -12.23 4.05 9.88
C ASP A 89 -10.74 3.69 9.87
N THR A 90 -10.46 2.41 9.56
CA THR A 90 -9.12 1.86 9.67
C THR A 90 -8.93 0.71 8.71
N LEU A 91 -7.80 0.66 8.03
CA LEU A 91 -7.30 -0.53 7.34
C LEU A 91 -6.27 -1.24 8.22
N VAL A 92 -6.55 -2.50 8.55
CA VAL A 92 -5.68 -3.32 9.39
C VAL A 92 -5.13 -4.49 8.57
N THR A 93 -3.82 -4.66 8.57
CA THR A 93 -3.15 -5.83 7.97
C THR A 93 -2.53 -6.68 9.06
N VAL A 94 -2.78 -7.99 9.00
CA VAL A 94 -2.12 -8.97 9.87
C VAL A 94 -1.00 -9.64 9.10
N VAL A 95 0.23 -9.44 9.56
CA VAL A 95 1.45 -9.98 8.96
C VAL A 95 1.95 -11.15 9.78
N ASP A 96 2.20 -12.29 9.14
CA ASP A 96 2.83 -13.46 9.74
C ASP A 96 4.34 -13.26 9.85
N ALA A 97 4.83 -12.88 11.02
CA ALA A 97 6.25 -12.63 11.26
C ALA A 97 7.10 -13.88 11.00
N TYR A 98 6.59 -15.07 11.32
CA TYR A 98 7.34 -16.32 11.12
C TYR A 98 7.62 -16.66 9.66
N ASN A 99 6.67 -16.38 8.75
CA ASN A 99 6.82 -16.65 7.33
C ASN A 99 7.19 -15.40 6.52
N PHE A 100 7.44 -14.25 7.14
CA PHE A 100 7.60 -12.97 6.47
C PHE A 100 8.67 -13.01 5.36
N PHE A 101 9.92 -13.30 5.71
CA PHE A 101 11.02 -13.32 4.73
C PHE A 101 10.90 -14.45 3.71
N LYS A 102 10.27 -15.57 4.08
CA LYS A 102 9.96 -16.64 3.13
C LYS A 102 8.95 -16.16 2.06
N ASN A 103 7.94 -15.43 2.47
CA ASN A 103 6.93 -14.88 1.55
C ASN A 103 7.50 -13.72 0.73
N LEU A 104 8.40 -12.92 1.30
CA LEU A 104 9.08 -11.84 0.58
C LEU A 104 10.02 -12.35 -0.51
N GLY A 105 10.67 -13.49 -0.28
CA GLY A 105 11.62 -14.10 -1.22
C GLY A 105 11.01 -15.13 -2.18
N THR A 106 9.67 -15.27 -2.21
CA THR A 106 9.02 -16.23 -3.12
C THR A 106 8.75 -15.60 -4.49
N ASP A 107 8.81 -16.42 -5.53
CA ASP A 107 8.37 -16.13 -6.89
C ASP A 107 7.00 -16.75 -7.21
N GLU A 108 6.38 -17.45 -6.23
CA GLU A 108 5.07 -18.07 -6.39
C GLU A 108 3.95 -17.03 -6.55
N ASP A 109 2.97 -17.37 -7.36
CA ASP A 109 1.70 -16.65 -7.47
C ASP A 109 0.58 -17.28 -6.62
N VAL A 110 -0.60 -16.68 -6.65
CA VAL A 110 -1.76 -17.17 -5.88
C VAL A 110 -2.26 -18.52 -6.37
N TYR A 111 -2.07 -18.84 -7.66
CA TYR A 111 -2.44 -20.14 -8.21
C TYR A 111 -1.44 -21.23 -7.77
N ASP A 112 -0.15 -20.96 -7.83
CA ASP A 112 0.89 -21.88 -7.39
C ASP A 112 0.75 -22.29 -5.93
N ARG A 113 0.33 -21.33 -5.08
CA ARG A 113 0.02 -21.56 -3.66
C ARG A 113 -1.30 -22.28 -3.42
N GLY A 114 -2.11 -22.49 -4.45
CA GLY A 114 -3.44 -23.09 -4.32
C GLY A 114 -4.47 -22.20 -3.60
N PHE A 115 -4.28 -20.89 -3.60
CA PHE A 115 -5.22 -19.93 -3.04
C PHE A 115 -6.40 -19.65 -3.97
N THR A 116 -6.26 -19.96 -5.26
CA THR A 116 -7.30 -19.85 -6.27
C THR A 116 -7.28 -21.07 -7.19
N GLU A 117 -8.44 -21.43 -7.74
CA GLU A 117 -8.57 -22.42 -8.81
C GLU A 117 -8.47 -21.81 -10.21
N ASN A 118 -8.51 -20.47 -10.28
CA ASN A 118 -8.41 -19.72 -11.52
C ASN A 118 -6.93 -19.62 -11.97
N ARG A 119 -6.60 -20.30 -13.06
CA ARG A 119 -5.26 -20.30 -13.66
C ARG A 119 -4.84 -18.96 -14.28
N GLU A 120 -5.79 -18.07 -14.51
CA GLU A 120 -5.53 -16.74 -15.04
C GLU A 120 -5.14 -15.74 -13.93
N ASP A 121 -5.38 -16.11 -12.66
CA ASP A 121 -4.97 -15.30 -11.51
C ASP A 121 -3.52 -15.60 -11.14
N ASN A 122 -2.63 -14.89 -11.79
CA ASN A 122 -1.18 -15.01 -11.64
C ASN A 122 -0.58 -13.88 -10.80
N ARG A 123 -1.36 -13.32 -9.85
CA ARG A 123 -0.86 -12.26 -8.96
C ARG A 123 0.23 -12.82 -8.05
N PRO A 124 1.45 -12.23 -8.04
CA PRO A 124 2.53 -12.69 -7.17
C PRO A 124 2.20 -12.46 -5.70
N ILE A 125 2.46 -13.45 -4.87
CA ILE A 125 2.22 -13.41 -3.40
C ILE A 125 2.95 -12.22 -2.76
N VAL A 126 4.18 -11.98 -3.17
CA VAL A 126 5.01 -10.91 -2.62
C VAL A 126 4.39 -9.52 -2.89
N ASN A 127 3.82 -9.30 -4.08
CA ASN A 127 3.17 -8.03 -4.39
C ASN A 127 1.94 -7.79 -3.52
N LEU A 128 1.10 -8.83 -3.34
CA LEU A 128 -0.07 -8.74 -2.48
C LEU A 128 0.31 -8.42 -1.02
N LEU A 129 1.34 -9.07 -0.50
CA LEU A 129 1.85 -8.79 0.84
C LEU A 129 2.32 -7.34 0.98
N ILE A 130 3.10 -6.86 0.03
CA ILE A 130 3.61 -5.50 0.04
C ILE A 130 2.48 -4.48 -0.12
N ASP A 131 1.55 -4.69 -1.05
CA ASP A 131 0.41 -3.79 -1.26
C ASP A 131 -0.47 -3.71 0.00
N GLN A 132 -0.72 -4.84 0.69
CA GLN A 132 -1.45 -4.85 1.96
C GLN A 132 -0.73 -4.05 3.05
N ILE A 133 0.58 -4.14 3.16
CA ILE A 133 1.38 -3.37 4.13
C ILE A 133 1.31 -1.87 3.80
N GLU A 134 1.52 -1.52 2.53
CA GLU A 134 1.56 -0.12 2.10
C GLU A 134 0.21 0.60 2.25
N PHE A 135 -0.91 -0.12 2.10
CA PHE A 135 -2.26 0.45 2.25
C PHE A 135 -2.76 0.49 3.71
N SER A 136 -2.05 -0.09 4.66
CA SER A 136 -2.55 -0.22 6.04
C SER A 136 -2.36 1.03 6.88
N ASN A 137 -3.33 1.30 7.75
CA ASN A 137 -3.17 2.26 8.84
C ASN A 137 -2.56 1.60 10.10
N VAL A 138 -2.91 0.34 10.33
CA VAL A 138 -2.40 -0.46 11.43
C VAL A 138 -1.89 -1.80 10.90
N ILE A 139 -0.70 -2.19 11.31
CA ILE A 139 -0.05 -3.45 10.93
C ILE A 139 0.19 -4.26 12.20
N ILE A 140 -0.46 -5.41 12.29
CA ILE A 140 -0.27 -6.37 13.39
C ILE A 140 0.80 -7.37 12.96
N LEU A 141 2.00 -7.29 13.55
CA LEU A 141 3.04 -8.29 13.36
C LEU A 141 2.77 -9.49 14.27
N ASN A 142 1.98 -10.44 13.76
CA ASN A 142 1.53 -11.59 14.52
C ASN A 142 2.57 -12.71 14.54
N LYS A 143 2.46 -13.63 15.50
CA LYS A 143 3.35 -14.75 15.75
C LYS A 143 4.76 -14.32 16.17
N MET A 144 4.87 -13.20 16.89
CA MET A 144 6.14 -12.75 17.46
C MET A 144 6.80 -13.78 18.38
N ASP A 145 5.99 -14.64 18.98
CA ASP A 145 6.42 -15.75 19.84
C ASP A 145 7.17 -16.87 19.11
N LEU A 146 7.11 -16.89 17.76
CA LEU A 146 7.76 -17.91 16.92
C LEU A 146 9.04 -17.40 16.23
N VAL A 147 9.44 -16.16 16.48
CA VAL A 147 10.64 -15.56 15.86
C VAL A 147 11.57 -15.01 16.94
N GLU A 148 12.86 -14.96 16.64
CA GLU A 148 13.86 -14.34 17.49
C GLU A 148 13.69 -12.82 17.49
N GLU A 149 14.08 -12.16 18.56
CA GLU A 149 13.95 -10.71 18.74
C GLU A 149 14.65 -9.93 17.61
N GLU A 150 15.83 -10.35 17.19
CA GLU A 150 16.56 -9.73 16.06
C GLU A 150 15.76 -9.83 14.74
N THR A 151 15.15 -10.98 14.47
CA THR A 151 14.29 -11.17 13.29
C THR A 151 13.06 -10.28 13.34
N LEU A 152 12.41 -10.17 14.51
CA LEU A 152 11.25 -9.30 14.69
C LEU A 152 11.61 -7.84 14.44
N MET A 153 12.73 -7.38 15.01
CA MET A 153 13.24 -6.02 14.80
C MET A 153 13.54 -5.72 13.30
N ASN A 154 14.10 -6.70 12.58
CA ASN A 154 14.35 -6.56 11.14
C ASN A 154 13.04 -6.45 10.34
N ILE A 155 12.01 -7.22 10.72
CA ILE A 155 10.68 -7.14 10.10
C ILE A 155 10.03 -5.78 10.40
N GLU A 156 10.07 -5.33 11.65
CA GLU A 156 9.54 -4.01 12.03
C GLU A 156 10.19 -2.88 11.23
N ALA A 157 11.52 -2.89 11.12
CA ALA A 157 12.25 -1.90 10.35
C ALA A 157 11.90 -1.93 8.87
N PHE A 158 11.79 -3.13 8.28
CA PHE A 158 11.38 -3.29 6.89
C PHE A 158 9.97 -2.75 6.64
N VAL A 159 9.01 -3.13 7.50
CA VAL A 159 7.62 -2.69 7.40
C VAL A 159 7.50 -1.17 7.60
N ALA A 160 8.24 -0.59 8.56
CA ALA A 160 8.29 0.85 8.77
C ALA A 160 8.86 1.63 7.57
N LYS A 161 9.80 1.05 6.82
CA LYS A 161 10.30 1.66 5.57
C LYS A 161 9.29 1.54 4.42
N LEU A 162 8.49 0.46 4.37
CA LEU A 162 7.42 0.32 3.39
C LEU A 162 6.25 1.27 3.65
N ASN A 163 5.88 1.43 4.90
CA ASN A 163 4.78 2.29 5.31
C ASN A 163 5.12 3.06 6.60
N PRO A 164 5.81 4.21 6.48
CA PRO A 164 6.20 5.02 7.62
C PRO A 164 5.02 5.60 8.41
N SER A 165 3.83 5.68 7.80
CA SER A 165 2.64 6.23 8.42
C SER A 165 1.83 5.21 9.23
N ALA A 166 2.09 3.92 9.04
CA ALA A 166 1.34 2.87 9.71
C ALA A 166 1.79 2.68 11.16
N LYS A 167 0.82 2.41 12.03
CA LYS A 167 1.10 1.96 13.40
C LYS A 167 1.42 0.47 13.39
N ILE A 168 2.62 0.10 13.84
CA ILE A 168 3.05 -1.30 13.91
C ILE A 168 2.84 -1.82 15.34
N ILE A 169 2.17 -2.97 15.46
CA ILE A 169 1.85 -3.61 16.74
C ILE A 169 2.32 -5.06 16.72
N PRO A 170 3.42 -5.40 17.42
CA PRO A 170 3.81 -6.79 17.62
C PRO A 170 2.78 -7.54 18.46
N ALA A 171 2.41 -8.75 18.05
CA ALA A 171 1.39 -9.54 18.71
C ALA A 171 1.70 -11.03 18.66
N SER A 172 1.15 -11.77 19.63
CA SER A 172 1.04 -13.23 19.60
C SER A 172 -0.43 -13.59 19.65
N PHE A 173 -0.83 -14.57 18.80
CA PHE A 173 -2.23 -14.98 18.67
C PHE A 173 -3.19 -13.84 18.35
N SER A 174 -2.69 -12.82 17.64
CA SER A 174 -3.42 -11.59 17.29
C SER A 174 -4.03 -10.85 18.50
N HIS A 175 -3.46 -11.00 19.70
CA HIS A 175 -3.89 -10.27 20.87
C HIS A 175 -3.47 -8.80 20.78
N VAL A 176 -4.44 -7.93 20.51
CA VAL A 176 -4.29 -6.47 20.49
C VAL A 176 -5.46 -5.83 21.20
N GLU A 177 -5.25 -4.66 21.80
CA GLU A 177 -6.32 -3.87 22.38
C GLU A 177 -7.25 -3.37 21.27
N LEU A 178 -8.56 -3.57 21.40
CA LEU A 178 -9.53 -3.20 20.37
C LEU A 178 -9.52 -1.70 20.03
N THR A 179 -9.17 -0.85 20.98
CA THR A 179 -9.00 0.60 20.77
C THR A 179 -7.88 0.95 19.81
N GLU A 180 -6.98 0.03 19.52
CA GLU A 180 -5.90 0.21 18.57
C GLU A 180 -6.34 0.02 17.11
N ILE A 181 -7.47 -0.64 16.90
CA ILE A 181 -7.97 -1.02 15.56
C ILE A 181 -9.40 -0.58 15.29
N LEU A 182 -10.15 -0.14 16.31
CA LEU A 182 -11.53 0.32 16.17
C LEU A 182 -11.67 1.77 16.63
N ASN A 183 -12.47 2.56 15.91
CA ASN A 183 -12.71 3.98 16.16
C ASN A 183 -11.42 4.82 16.20
N THR A 184 -10.48 4.50 15.33
CA THR A 184 -9.18 5.17 15.28
C THR A 184 -9.20 6.43 14.44
N ASN A 185 -10.10 6.53 13.45
CA ASN A 185 -10.17 7.58 12.44
C ASN A 185 -8.83 7.80 11.71
N LEU A 186 -8.07 6.72 11.49
CA LEU A 186 -6.77 6.80 10.84
C LEU A 186 -6.84 6.78 9.32
N PHE A 187 -7.96 6.29 8.76
CA PHE A 187 -8.10 6.18 7.32
C PHE A 187 -8.24 7.56 6.66
N ASP A 188 -7.43 7.79 5.64
CA ASP A 188 -7.46 9.00 4.84
C ASP A 188 -7.23 8.61 3.37
N PHE A 189 -8.29 8.74 2.57
CA PHE A 189 -8.28 8.33 1.17
C PHE A 189 -7.29 9.15 0.33
N GLU A 190 -7.13 10.44 0.63
CA GLU A 190 -6.20 11.32 -0.10
C GLU A 190 -4.74 10.88 0.10
N LYS A 191 -4.39 10.45 1.31
CA LYS A 191 -3.03 9.94 1.60
C LYS A 191 -2.70 8.64 0.88
N ILE A 192 -3.69 7.78 0.68
CA ILE A 192 -3.46 6.46 0.04
C ILE A 192 -3.34 6.59 -1.47
N GLN A 193 -4.08 7.48 -2.10
CA GLN A 193 -3.99 7.73 -3.56
C GLN A 193 -2.75 8.51 -3.96
N ASP A 194 -2.11 9.18 -3.02
CA ASP A 194 -1.02 10.10 -3.33
C ASP A 194 0.33 9.36 -3.42
N MET A 195 0.65 8.83 -4.63
CA MET A 195 2.01 8.40 -4.96
C MET A 195 3.04 9.53 -4.72
N ASP A 196 2.59 10.79 -4.84
CA ASP A 196 3.40 11.95 -4.50
C ASP A 196 3.65 12.07 -2.98
N ALA A 197 2.78 11.55 -2.11
CA ALA A 197 3.02 11.56 -0.66
C ALA A 197 4.20 10.66 -0.29
N TRP A 198 4.29 9.46 -0.88
CA TRP A 198 5.42 8.56 -0.67
C TRP A 198 6.72 9.15 -1.23
N VAL A 199 6.68 9.77 -2.41
CA VAL A 199 7.82 10.47 -3.00
C VAL A 199 8.20 11.70 -2.16
N LYS A 200 7.24 12.44 -1.62
CA LYS A 200 7.50 13.59 -0.72
C LYS A 200 8.16 13.15 0.59
N LEU A 201 7.70 12.05 1.20
CA LEU A 201 8.33 11.50 2.41
C LEU A 201 9.80 11.12 2.17
N LEU A 202 10.10 10.51 1.02
CA LEU A 202 11.49 10.22 0.65
C LEU A 202 12.28 11.50 0.36
N ASP A 203 11.68 12.51 -0.28
CA ASP A 203 12.30 13.83 -0.53
C ASP A 203 12.61 14.61 0.75
N GLU A 204 11.78 14.50 1.75
CA GLU A 204 11.98 15.13 3.05
C GLU A 204 13.11 14.43 3.80
N GLN A 205 13.18 13.11 3.78
CA GLN A 205 14.30 12.35 4.33
C GLN A 205 15.63 12.70 3.67
N GLU A 206 15.71 12.79 2.33
CA GLU A 206 16.94 13.22 1.62
C GLU A 206 17.36 14.64 1.95
N LYS A 207 16.43 15.56 2.19
CA LYS A 207 16.76 16.96 2.54
C LYS A 207 17.31 17.06 3.96
N GLU A 208 16.85 16.28 4.88
CA GLU A 208 17.37 16.23 6.25
C GLU A 208 18.79 15.66 6.26
N GLU A 209 19.09 14.63 5.46
CA GLU A 209 20.43 14.05 5.33
C GLU A 209 21.45 15.05 4.73
N HIS A 210 21.07 15.88 3.74
CA HIS A 210 21.96 16.84 3.10
C HIS A 210 22.27 18.06 3.97
N HIS A 211 21.52 18.36 5.00
CA HIS A 211 21.80 19.48 5.91
C HIS A 211 22.89 19.19 6.95
N HIS A 212 23.34 17.94 7.13
CA HIS A 212 24.32 17.54 8.12
C HIS A 212 25.79 17.53 7.64
N HIS A 213 26.08 17.82 6.35
CA HIS A 213 27.44 17.68 5.82
C HIS A 213 28.30 18.96 5.70
N HIS A 214 27.89 20.09 6.24
CA HIS A 214 28.77 21.27 6.27
C HIS A 214 28.59 22.09 7.55
N HIS A 215 29.27 21.74 8.61
CA HIS A 215 29.80 22.68 9.59
C HIS A 215 30.89 22.04 10.45
N ASP A 216 32.15 22.19 10.03
CA ASP A 216 33.29 22.22 10.93
C ASP A 216 33.14 23.44 11.82
N HIS A 217 32.69 23.29 13.04
CA HIS A 217 32.99 24.23 14.15
C HIS A 217 32.92 23.48 15.48
N ASP A 218 34.06 23.46 16.15
CA ASP A 218 34.24 23.11 17.56
C ASP A 218 33.23 23.87 18.44
N HIS A 219 32.24 23.21 18.96
CA HIS A 219 31.45 23.66 20.11
C HIS A 219 31.20 22.52 21.09
N GLU A 220 31.68 22.69 22.30
CA GLU A 220 31.35 21.83 23.47
C GLU A 220 29.85 21.80 23.68
N CYS A 221 29.26 20.62 23.54
CA CYS A 221 27.84 20.37 23.80
C CYS A 221 27.57 20.30 25.30
N GLY A 222 26.81 21.25 25.82
CA GLY A 222 26.21 21.20 27.16
C GLY A 222 25.11 20.16 27.26
N ALA A 223 24.91 19.59 28.44
CA ALA A 223 24.09 18.42 28.78
C ALA A 223 22.56 18.60 28.65
N ASN A 224 22.04 19.14 27.56
CA ASN A 224 20.58 19.22 27.34
C ASN A 224 20.20 19.36 25.86
N CYS A 225 20.81 18.61 24.96
CA CYS A 225 20.34 18.52 23.56
C CYS A 225 19.43 17.29 23.41
N THR A 226 18.13 17.51 23.36
CA THR A 226 17.15 16.51 22.90
C THR A 226 17.15 16.52 21.38
N HIS A 227 18.01 15.72 20.77
CA HIS A 227 17.90 15.39 19.36
C HIS A 227 16.92 14.25 19.20
N GLU A 228 15.82 14.51 18.52
CA GLU A 228 14.89 13.46 18.09
C GLU A 228 15.57 12.62 17.00
N HIS A 229 15.64 11.32 17.27
CA HIS A 229 16.42 10.34 16.54
C HIS A 229 15.67 9.83 15.30
N HIS A 230 16.00 10.31 14.11
CA HIS A 230 15.58 9.67 12.85
C HIS A 230 16.68 8.81 12.19
N ASP A 231 17.94 8.93 12.59
CA ASP A 231 19.09 8.22 11.97
C ASP A 231 19.33 6.78 12.45
N HIS A 232 18.61 6.30 13.47
CA HIS A 232 18.93 5.00 14.08
C HIS A 232 18.51 3.77 13.28
N LEU A 233 17.64 3.89 12.27
CA LEU A 233 17.16 2.75 11.50
C LEU A 233 18.16 2.29 10.44
N GLU A 234 18.92 3.20 9.82
CA GLU A 234 19.93 2.86 8.82
C GLU A 234 21.15 2.18 9.44
N GLU A 235 21.69 2.75 10.51
CA GLU A 235 22.82 2.15 11.23
C GLU A 235 22.47 0.80 11.87
N LYS A 236 21.21 0.64 12.30
CA LYS A 236 20.80 -0.54 13.05
C LYS A 236 20.43 -1.73 12.19
N TYR A 237 19.88 -1.51 10.98
CA TYR A 237 19.30 -2.59 10.15
C TYR A 237 19.89 -2.69 8.74
N GLY A 238 20.79 -1.78 8.36
CA GLY A 238 21.47 -1.80 7.05
C GLY A 238 20.54 -1.63 5.84
N MET A 239 19.30 -1.13 6.06
CA MET A 239 18.33 -0.87 4.99
C MET A 239 18.29 0.62 4.69
N THR A 240 18.51 0.97 3.43
CA THR A 240 18.49 2.34 2.92
C THR A 240 17.37 2.53 1.90
N SER A 241 16.93 3.76 1.70
CA SER A 241 16.02 4.16 0.63
C SER A 241 16.62 5.33 -0.13
N PHE A 242 16.32 5.44 -1.41
CA PHE A 242 16.74 6.58 -2.23
C PHE A 242 15.74 6.84 -3.34
N VAL A 243 15.71 8.08 -3.83
CA VAL A 243 14.89 8.48 -4.97
C VAL A 243 15.79 8.69 -6.19
N TYR A 244 15.59 7.84 -7.22
CA TYR A 244 16.23 8.02 -8.51
C TYR A 244 15.41 8.93 -9.40
N ARG A 245 15.94 10.08 -9.81
CA ARG A 245 15.29 11.02 -10.71
C ARG A 245 16.09 11.20 -11.97
N GLN A 246 15.46 10.88 -13.09
CA GLN A 246 16.02 11.12 -14.41
C GLN A 246 14.90 11.41 -15.40
N LYS A 247 15.07 12.45 -16.22
CA LYS A 247 14.07 12.86 -17.22
C LYS A 247 14.24 12.23 -18.60
N VAL A 248 15.41 11.69 -18.89
CA VAL A 248 15.70 11.01 -20.16
C VAL A 248 14.95 9.67 -20.25
N PRO A 249 14.44 9.32 -21.45
CA PRO A 249 13.74 8.04 -21.66
C PRO A 249 14.67 6.84 -21.52
N PHE A 250 14.09 5.73 -21.10
CA PHE A 250 14.76 4.44 -21.20
C PHE A 250 14.68 3.88 -22.63
N HIS A 251 15.72 3.19 -23.05
CA HIS A 251 15.69 2.36 -24.23
C HIS A 251 14.96 1.05 -23.91
N ALA A 252 13.83 0.77 -24.57
CA ALA A 252 12.91 -0.31 -24.21
C ALA A 252 13.60 -1.68 -24.03
N GLU A 253 14.35 -2.12 -25.05
CA GLU A 253 15.02 -3.43 -25.04
C GLU A 253 16.09 -3.51 -23.93
N ARG A 254 16.94 -2.50 -23.81
CA ARG A 254 18.00 -2.48 -22.78
C ARG A 254 17.43 -2.43 -21.38
N PHE A 255 16.32 -1.72 -21.18
CA PHE A 255 15.68 -1.60 -19.88
C PHE A 255 15.02 -2.92 -19.47
N LEU A 256 14.32 -3.59 -20.39
CA LEU A 256 13.74 -4.91 -20.13
C LEU A 256 14.81 -5.96 -19.85
N THR A 257 15.92 -5.97 -20.61
CA THR A 257 17.05 -6.86 -20.33
C THR A 257 17.60 -6.61 -18.93
N TYR A 258 17.82 -5.35 -18.56
CA TYR A 258 18.31 -5.01 -17.22
C TYR A 258 17.35 -5.47 -16.10
N LEU A 259 16.04 -5.29 -16.28
CA LEU A 259 15.06 -5.73 -15.29
C LEU A 259 15.01 -7.25 -15.11
N ASN A 260 15.22 -8.01 -16.22
CA ASN A 260 15.14 -9.46 -16.18
C ASN A 260 16.44 -10.12 -15.72
N ASP A 261 17.58 -9.58 -16.13
CA ASP A 261 18.85 -10.31 -16.03
C ASP A 261 19.80 -9.68 -14.99
N ASP A 262 19.74 -8.35 -14.80
CA ASP A 262 20.73 -7.59 -14.04
C ASP A 262 20.15 -6.81 -12.86
N PHE A 263 18.83 -6.92 -12.59
CA PHE A 263 18.20 -6.16 -11.49
C PHE A 263 18.73 -6.62 -10.14
N PRO A 264 19.24 -5.72 -9.28
CA PRO A 264 19.88 -6.12 -8.02
C PRO A 264 18.92 -6.81 -7.05
N ALA A 265 19.23 -8.04 -6.66
CA ALA A 265 18.45 -8.81 -5.69
C ALA A 265 18.41 -8.17 -4.28
N THR A 266 19.27 -7.18 -4.02
CA THR A 266 19.29 -6.40 -2.77
C THR A 266 18.25 -5.29 -2.74
N ILE A 267 17.58 -5.02 -3.86
CA ILE A 267 16.46 -4.07 -3.91
C ILE A 267 15.18 -4.83 -3.57
N TYR A 268 14.69 -4.63 -2.36
CA TYR A 268 13.46 -5.29 -1.88
C TYR A 268 12.18 -4.66 -2.44
N ARG A 269 12.21 -3.34 -2.68
CA ARG A 269 11.06 -2.60 -3.19
C ARG A 269 11.50 -1.46 -4.09
N SER A 270 10.88 -1.33 -5.26
CA SER A 270 10.96 -0.13 -6.09
C SER A 270 9.61 0.21 -6.72
N LYS A 271 9.33 1.49 -6.80
CA LYS A 271 8.17 2.05 -7.50
C LYS A 271 8.62 3.26 -8.30
N GLY A 272 7.98 3.51 -9.42
CA GLY A 272 8.25 4.74 -10.15
C GLY A 272 7.49 4.86 -11.45
N LEU A 273 7.40 6.10 -11.91
CA LEU A 273 6.95 6.41 -13.26
C LEU A 273 8.16 6.57 -14.16
N PHE A 274 8.08 6.02 -15.34
CA PHE A 274 9.09 6.16 -16.37
C PHE A 274 8.44 6.23 -17.76
N TRP A 275 9.24 6.50 -18.76
CA TRP A 275 8.83 6.46 -20.16
C TRP A 275 9.91 5.88 -21.05
N LEU A 276 9.49 5.39 -22.21
CA LEU A 276 10.34 4.73 -23.20
C LEU A 276 10.54 5.62 -24.42
N ALA A 277 11.74 5.60 -24.99
CA ALA A 277 12.07 6.41 -26.16
C ALA A 277 11.20 6.12 -27.40
N ASN A 278 10.68 4.88 -27.51
CA ASN A 278 9.77 4.46 -28.58
C ASN A 278 8.27 4.65 -28.25
N ARG A 279 7.94 5.12 -27.03
CA ARG A 279 6.58 5.42 -26.56
C ARG A 279 6.57 6.73 -25.75
N PRO A 280 6.90 7.86 -26.40
CA PRO A 280 7.17 9.10 -25.67
C PRO A 280 5.95 9.69 -24.97
N ASP A 281 4.75 9.35 -25.38
CA ASP A 281 3.51 9.91 -24.86
C ASP A 281 2.94 9.12 -23.68
N GLU A 282 3.41 7.88 -23.48
CA GLU A 282 2.91 6.99 -22.44
C GLU A 282 3.72 7.14 -21.16
N ALA A 283 3.01 7.35 -20.04
CA ALA A 283 3.54 7.16 -18.71
C ALA A 283 3.40 5.69 -18.32
N ILE A 284 4.47 5.08 -17.83
CA ILE A 284 4.51 3.68 -17.45
C ILE A 284 4.89 3.59 -15.98
N PHE A 285 4.16 2.77 -15.24
CA PHE A 285 4.40 2.52 -13.82
C PHE A 285 5.17 1.22 -13.63
N LEU A 286 6.28 1.30 -12.90
CA LEU A 286 7.03 0.15 -12.42
C LEU A 286 6.68 -0.10 -10.96
N SER A 287 6.39 -1.33 -10.62
CA SER A 287 6.23 -1.81 -9.26
C SER A 287 7.02 -3.11 -9.11
N GLN A 288 8.10 -3.08 -8.34
CA GLN A 288 8.91 -4.25 -8.04
C GLN A 288 8.82 -4.57 -6.55
N ALA A 289 8.67 -5.84 -6.20
CA ALA A 289 8.70 -6.33 -4.83
C ALA A 289 9.38 -7.71 -4.80
N GLY A 290 10.46 -7.84 -4.04
CA GLY A 290 11.29 -9.06 -4.06
C GLY A 290 11.71 -9.43 -5.48
N GLY A 291 11.47 -10.67 -5.89
CA GLY A 291 11.76 -11.15 -7.25
C GLY A 291 10.70 -10.79 -8.30
N SER A 292 9.59 -10.17 -7.90
CA SER A 292 8.48 -9.87 -8.81
C SER A 292 8.55 -8.44 -9.34
N ILE A 293 8.40 -8.29 -10.66
CA ILE A 293 8.35 -7.00 -11.35
C ILE A 293 7.03 -6.89 -12.12
N ARG A 294 6.30 -5.81 -11.89
CA ARG A 294 5.07 -5.46 -12.61
C ARG A 294 5.25 -4.13 -13.32
N ILE A 295 4.79 -4.08 -14.57
CA ILE A 295 4.85 -2.89 -15.43
C ILE A 295 3.46 -2.64 -15.98
N ASP A 296 2.86 -1.52 -15.59
CA ASP A 296 1.49 -1.16 -15.95
C ASP A 296 1.44 0.19 -16.69
N PRO A 297 0.48 0.39 -17.61
CA PRO A 297 0.19 1.71 -18.14
C PRO A 297 -0.29 2.65 -17.03
N ALA A 298 0.32 3.84 -16.90
CA ALA A 298 -0.07 4.87 -15.94
C ALA A 298 -0.81 6.06 -16.60
N GLY A 299 -1.07 5.99 -17.88
CA GLY A 299 -1.73 7.04 -18.64
C GLY A 299 -0.82 7.75 -19.64
N ALA A 300 -1.11 9.00 -19.92
CA ALA A 300 -0.32 9.85 -20.82
C ALA A 300 0.28 11.03 -20.06
N TRP A 301 1.49 11.43 -20.43
CA TRP A 301 2.11 12.63 -19.92
C TRP A 301 1.35 13.87 -20.35
N TRP A 302 1.20 14.86 -19.48
CA TRP A 302 0.51 16.11 -19.84
C TRP A 302 1.19 16.86 -20.98
N CYS A 303 2.50 16.77 -21.10
CA CYS A 303 3.23 17.39 -22.21
C CYS A 303 2.96 16.74 -23.58
N SER A 304 2.38 15.55 -23.63
CA SER A 304 1.95 14.92 -24.89
C SER A 304 0.65 15.49 -25.44
N MET A 305 -0.07 16.29 -24.63
CA MET A 305 -1.31 16.95 -25.03
C MET A 305 -1.06 18.44 -25.31
N PRO A 306 -1.72 19.04 -26.33
CA PRO A 306 -1.76 20.49 -26.51
C PRO A 306 -2.28 21.20 -25.27
N TYR A 307 -1.81 22.42 -25.01
CA TYR A 307 -2.16 23.18 -23.81
C TYR A 307 -3.68 23.43 -23.71
N ASP A 308 -4.33 23.75 -24.82
CA ASP A 308 -5.75 24.01 -24.95
C ASP A 308 -6.64 22.78 -24.69
N GLU A 309 -6.10 21.59 -24.86
CA GLU A 309 -6.78 20.35 -24.51
C GLU A 309 -6.59 20.00 -23.04
N ARG A 310 -5.35 20.02 -22.53
CA ARG A 310 -5.07 19.59 -21.14
C ARG A 310 -5.71 20.47 -20.08
N ILE A 311 -5.86 21.78 -20.34
CA ILE A 311 -6.55 22.69 -19.42
C ILE A 311 -8.05 22.39 -19.24
N GLN A 312 -8.63 21.53 -20.09
CA GLN A 312 -10.03 21.10 -19.97
C GLN A 312 -10.21 19.97 -18.96
N PHE A 313 -9.11 19.30 -18.57
CA PHE A 313 -9.17 18.22 -17.59
C PHE A 313 -9.13 18.78 -16.16
N ALA A 314 -10.12 18.40 -15.35
CA ALA A 314 -10.18 18.81 -13.95
C ALA A 314 -8.92 18.41 -13.17
N ALA A 315 -8.40 17.20 -13.44
CA ALA A 315 -7.16 16.69 -12.82
C ALA A 315 -5.94 17.58 -13.13
N TYR A 316 -5.83 18.09 -14.37
CA TYR A 316 -4.76 19.03 -14.72
C TYR A 316 -4.93 20.36 -13.99
N GLN A 317 -6.14 20.93 -13.98
CA GLN A 317 -6.42 22.19 -13.31
C GLN A 317 -6.11 22.14 -11.81
N PHE A 318 -6.51 21.04 -11.17
CA PHE A 318 -6.28 20.84 -9.74
C PHE A 318 -4.78 20.73 -9.41
N ASN A 319 -4.02 20.01 -10.23
CA ASN A 319 -2.60 19.74 -10.01
C ASN A 319 -1.66 20.70 -10.76
N GLN A 320 -2.18 21.73 -11.44
CA GLN A 320 -1.40 22.57 -12.36
C GLN A 320 -0.12 23.13 -11.73
N LYS A 321 -0.19 23.65 -10.52
CA LYS A 321 0.96 24.23 -9.82
C LYS A 321 2.09 23.21 -9.61
N THR A 322 1.73 21.99 -9.24
CA THR A 322 2.68 20.90 -9.03
C THR A 322 3.28 20.41 -10.36
N ILE A 323 2.45 20.32 -11.39
CA ILE A 323 2.89 19.94 -12.74
C ILE A 323 3.84 21.00 -13.31
N ASP A 324 3.48 22.28 -13.22
CA ASP A 324 4.28 23.39 -13.72
C ASP A 324 5.63 23.51 -12.97
N ALA A 325 5.66 23.21 -11.69
CA ALA A 325 6.90 23.20 -10.89
C ALA A 325 7.88 22.09 -11.34
N LYS A 326 7.38 20.97 -11.81
CA LYS A 326 8.17 19.84 -12.35
C LYS A 326 8.49 19.99 -13.84
N TRP A 327 7.90 20.98 -14.53
CA TRP A 327 7.98 21.13 -15.99
C TRP A 327 9.37 21.52 -16.44
N SER A 328 9.93 20.76 -17.36
CA SER A 328 11.18 21.10 -18.03
C SER A 328 10.94 21.55 -19.47
N LYS A 329 11.82 22.40 -19.98
CA LYS A 329 11.73 22.90 -21.36
C LYS A 329 11.87 21.78 -22.39
N GLU A 330 12.69 20.78 -22.11
CA GLU A 330 13.03 19.70 -23.05
C GLU A 330 12.07 18.51 -22.93
N TRP A 331 11.67 18.16 -21.71
CA TRP A 331 10.95 16.91 -21.43
C TRP A 331 9.51 17.10 -20.88
N GLY A 332 9.08 18.35 -20.66
CA GLY A 332 7.77 18.62 -20.07
C GLY A 332 7.71 18.16 -18.61
N ASP A 333 6.63 17.49 -18.27
CA ASP A 333 6.34 16.91 -16.93
C ASP A 333 6.86 15.47 -16.74
N ARG A 334 7.60 14.95 -17.74
CA ARG A 334 8.26 13.64 -17.68
C ARG A 334 9.35 13.61 -16.63
#